data_3d7ae50c7368140eb0189f6e6c14a59f
#
_entry.id   3d7ae50c7368140eb0189f6e6c14a59f
#
_cell.length_a   1.000
_cell.length_b   1.000
_cell.length_c   1.000
_cell.angle_alpha   90.00
_cell.angle_beta   90.00
_cell.angle_gamma   90.00
#
_symmetry.space_group_name_H-M   'P 1'
#
loop_
_entity.id
_entity.type
_entity.pdbx_description
1 polymer ?
#
loop_
_entity_poly.entity_id
_entity_poly.type
_entity_poly.pdbx_seq_one_letter_code
_entity_poly.pdbx_strand_id
1 'polypeptide(L)'
;MKQHHFFKDNRFLLGSFASNCSGGMTVSTLEDRWNASWEKNLELGKMLDEAGIDFMLPIARFTGYGGQTDFQGTILETMTWAAALLALTKDITVFATIQTVPNHPVVVAKQIATLSEISQGRIGLNIVARWNKPEYEALGLYLPDDHETRYGYAQDWYDLIKKVWTSEEKFDFESKFFKTKGTYGKPKLLVHPPIFNAAGSKNGREFAVNNADFLFTPASDLGRSKTEIEELKQAGLKVNRKVNVMTFSHVICRPTQEEAQAEWDRQLNNADVVAVDNLMSLMFAHDQSFPKEVQQSIREAMSVGHGGFPLVGTPEHVAQGIIDLHKAGFRGTTLSFLDYSREFPYFRDHILPILEKYNIR
;
A
#
# COMPACT_ATOMS: atom_id res chain seq x y z
N MET A 1 -3.60 20.39 -15.76
CA MET A 1 -4.12 19.02 -15.64
C MET A 1 -5.40 19.01 -14.80
N LYS A 2 -6.37 18.12 -15.09
CA LYS A 2 -7.54 17.91 -14.23
C LYS A 2 -7.10 17.34 -12.89
N GLN A 3 -7.84 17.63 -11.81
CA GLN A 3 -7.58 17.05 -10.50
C GLN A 3 -8.09 15.60 -10.45
N HIS A 4 -7.28 14.68 -9.94
CA HIS A 4 -7.66 13.29 -9.73
C HIS A 4 -8.82 13.20 -8.72
N HIS A 5 -9.76 12.27 -8.92
CA HIS A 5 -10.95 12.12 -8.06
C HIS A 5 -10.59 11.87 -6.59
N PHE A 6 -9.45 11.24 -6.30
CA PHE A 6 -8.90 11.03 -4.97
C PHE A 6 -8.81 12.30 -4.10
N PHE A 7 -8.71 13.46 -4.74
CA PHE A 7 -8.55 14.75 -4.07
C PHE A 7 -9.84 15.57 -4.01
N LYS A 8 -10.93 15.12 -4.67
CA LYS A 8 -12.15 15.91 -4.81
C LYS A 8 -13.01 15.94 -3.55
N ASP A 9 -13.09 14.82 -2.83
CA ASP A 9 -14.01 14.64 -1.71
C ASP A 9 -13.24 14.51 -0.38
N ASN A 10 -13.90 14.90 0.71
CA ASN A 10 -13.37 14.69 2.06
C ASN A 10 -13.75 13.32 2.66
N ARG A 11 -14.34 12.42 1.88
CA ARG A 11 -14.71 11.08 2.35
C ARG A 11 -13.50 10.26 2.76
N PHE A 12 -13.68 9.35 3.69
CA PHE A 12 -12.66 8.41 4.10
C PHE A 12 -12.41 7.40 2.98
N LEU A 13 -11.16 7.27 2.52
CA LEU A 13 -10.80 6.40 1.41
C LEU A 13 -10.65 4.95 1.87
N LEU A 14 -11.25 4.02 1.13
CA LEU A 14 -11.08 2.59 1.34
C LEU A 14 -10.42 1.94 0.11
N GLY A 15 -9.45 1.07 0.34
CA GLY A 15 -8.79 0.31 -0.72
C GLY A 15 -8.58 -1.14 -0.33
N SER A 16 -8.17 -2.00 -1.27
CA SER A 16 -7.61 -3.31 -0.97
C SER A 16 -6.09 -3.24 -0.93
N PHE A 17 -5.44 -4.14 -0.18
CA PHE A 17 -3.98 -4.20 -0.09
C PHE A 17 -3.47 -5.62 -0.34
N ALA A 18 -2.38 -5.74 -1.10
CA ALA A 18 -1.64 -6.98 -1.32
C ALA A 18 -2.43 -8.13 -1.99
N SER A 19 -3.57 -7.86 -2.64
CA SER A 19 -4.32 -8.90 -3.35
C SER A 19 -3.55 -9.53 -4.52
N ASN A 20 -2.49 -8.86 -4.99
CA ASN A 20 -1.58 -9.39 -6.01
C ASN A 20 -0.59 -10.45 -5.49
N CYS A 21 -0.57 -10.72 -4.17
CA CYS A 21 0.36 -11.65 -3.54
C CYS A 21 -0.38 -12.84 -2.90
N SER A 22 0.20 -14.06 -2.99
CA SER A 22 -0.30 -15.23 -2.27
C SER A 22 -0.27 -15.01 -0.76
N GLY A 23 -1.36 -15.36 -0.07
CA GLY A 23 -1.58 -15.08 1.35
C GLY A 23 -2.01 -13.63 1.64
N GLY A 24 -1.93 -12.71 0.66
CA GLY A 24 -2.26 -11.30 0.91
C GLY A 24 -1.45 -10.71 2.06
N MET A 25 -2.15 -10.35 3.16
CA MET A 25 -1.54 -9.84 4.39
C MET A 25 -1.63 -10.84 5.56
N THR A 26 -2.12 -12.07 5.35
CA THR A 26 -2.26 -13.09 6.40
C THR A 26 -1.24 -14.20 6.21
N VAL A 27 -0.34 -14.35 7.17
CA VAL A 27 0.75 -15.33 7.12
C VAL A 27 0.26 -16.66 7.67
N SER A 28 -0.57 -17.38 6.89
CA SER A 28 -1.32 -18.54 7.35
C SER A 28 -1.11 -19.79 6.51
N THR A 29 -1.15 -20.96 7.16
CA THR A 29 -1.16 -22.28 6.52
C THR A 29 -2.56 -22.76 6.12
N LEU A 30 -3.60 -22.01 6.45
CA LEU A 30 -4.98 -22.35 6.11
C LEU A 30 -5.17 -22.51 4.60
N GLU A 31 -5.86 -23.57 4.19
CA GLU A 31 -6.08 -23.85 2.76
C GLU A 31 -6.97 -22.82 2.07
N ASP A 32 -7.90 -22.24 2.85
CA ASP A 32 -8.85 -21.22 2.39
C ASP A 32 -8.26 -19.79 2.37
N ARG A 33 -6.93 -19.64 2.54
CA ARG A 33 -6.23 -18.36 2.38
C ARG A 33 -6.21 -17.88 0.93
N TRP A 34 -6.01 -16.60 0.75
CA TRP A 34 -5.88 -15.98 -0.57
C TRP A 34 -4.73 -16.57 -1.41
N ASN A 35 -5.00 -16.93 -2.65
CA ASN A 35 -4.01 -17.52 -3.57
C ASN A 35 -3.47 -16.57 -4.65
N ALA A 36 -4.04 -15.37 -4.76
CA ALA A 36 -3.65 -14.31 -5.69
C ALA A 36 -3.66 -14.69 -7.19
N SER A 37 -4.44 -15.71 -7.62
CA SER A 37 -4.59 -15.98 -9.04
C SER A 37 -5.12 -14.77 -9.80
N TRP A 38 -4.81 -14.67 -11.11
CA TRP A 38 -5.35 -13.59 -11.93
C TRP A 38 -6.88 -13.56 -11.95
N GLU A 39 -7.51 -14.72 -12.03
CA GLU A 39 -8.98 -14.84 -12.02
C GLU A 39 -9.58 -14.23 -10.75
N LYS A 40 -9.04 -14.58 -9.58
CA LYS A 40 -9.48 -14.02 -8.29
C LYS A 40 -9.19 -12.52 -8.18
N ASN A 41 -8.06 -12.05 -8.68
CA ASN A 41 -7.74 -10.61 -8.69
C ASN A 41 -8.70 -9.82 -9.59
N LEU A 42 -9.07 -10.36 -10.74
CA LEU A 42 -10.04 -9.74 -11.66
C LEU A 42 -11.45 -9.73 -11.05
N GLU A 43 -11.87 -10.85 -10.44
CA GLU A 43 -13.15 -10.94 -9.71
C GLU A 43 -13.21 -9.90 -8.60
N LEU A 44 -12.21 -9.87 -7.75
CA LEU A 44 -12.09 -8.88 -6.66
C LEU A 44 -12.10 -7.45 -7.20
N GLY A 45 -11.31 -7.16 -8.23
CA GLY A 45 -11.25 -5.83 -8.84
C GLY A 45 -12.61 -5.33 -9.31
N LYS A 46 -13.41 -6.20 -9.93
CA LYS A 46 -14.79 -5.88 -10.34
C LYS A 46 -15.71 -5.67 -9.15
N MET A 47 -15.65 -6.54 -8.15
CA MET A 47 -16.46 -6.40 -6.93
C MET A 47 -16.16 -5.09 -6.19
N LEU A 48 -14.90 -4.72 -6.09
CA LEU A 48 -14.45 -3.48 -5.45
C LEU A 48 -14.92 -2.24 -6.24
N ASP A 49 -14.78 -2.28 -7.56
CA ASP A 49 -15.21 -1.22 -8.47
C ASP A 49 -16.72 -0.97 -8.40
N GLU A 50 -17.52 -2.05 -8.48
CA GLU A 50 -18.98 -2.02 -8.36
C GLU A 50 -19.47 -1.53 -6.98
N ALA A 51 -18.73 -1.85 -5.91
CA ALA A 51 -19.02 -1.40 -4.56
C ALA A 51 -18.55 0.04 -4.26
N GLY A 52 -17.94 0.72 -5.23
CA GLY A 52 -17.43 2.08 -5.05
C GLY A 52 -16.23 2.18 -4.13
N ILE A 53 -15.44 1.11 -3.97
CA ILE A 53 -14.15 1.15 -3.27
C ILE A 53 -13.17 2.03 -4.07
N ASP A 54 -12.38 2.82 -3.37
CA ASP A 54 -11.61 3.90 -4.01
C ASP A 54 -10.39 3.41 -4.75
N PHE A 55 -9.69 2.33 -4.24
CA PHE A 55 -8.45 1.91 -4.85
C PHE A 55 -8.03 0.47 -4.54
N MET A 56 -7.09 -0.02 -5.36
CA MET A 56 -6.32 -1.24 -5.11
C MET A 56 -4.83 -0.90 -5.04
N LEU A 57 -4.16 -1.37 -3.99
CA LEU A 57 -2.74 -1.13 -3.73
C LEU A 57 -1.98 -2.47 -3.72
N PRO A 58 -1.11 -2.74 -4.71
CA PRO A 58 -0.31 -3.97 -4.74
C PRO A 58 0.97 -3.84 -3.92
N ILE A 59 1.56 -4.98 -3.57
CA ILE A 59 2.94 -5.06 -3.08
C ILE A 59 3.87 -5.38 -4.26
N ALA A 60 4.97 -4.63 -4.38
CA ALA A 60 6.07 -4.95 -5.27
C ALA A 60 7.07 -5.87 -4.56
N ARG A 61 7.20 -7.10 -5.07
CA ARG A 61 8.09 -8.10 -4.52
C ARG A 61 8.52 -9.08 -5.62
N PHE A 62 9.70 -9.66 -5.47
CA PHE A 62 10.24 -10.66 -6.39
C PHE A 62 10.52 -12.01 -5.72
N THR A 63 10.63 -12.03 -4.39
CA THR A 63 10.85 -13.24 -3.60
C THR A 63 9.90 -13.29 -2.42
N GLY A 64 9.39 -14.49 -2.09
CA GLY A 64 8.57 -14.73 -0.92
C GLY A 64 9.38 -14.72 0.38
N TYR A 65 8.67 -14.90 1.48
CA TYR A 65 9.27 -15.02 2.81
C TYR A 65 9.57 -16.47 3.22
N GLY A 66 9.37 -17.43 2.29
CA GLY A 66 9.55 -18.84 2.60
C GLY A 66 8.50 -19.37 3.59
N GLY A 67 8.91 -20.30 4.44
CA GLY A 67 7.99 -21.06 5.30
C GLY A 67 7.30 -22.17 4.53
N GLN A 68 6.29 -22.78 5.15
CA GLN A 68 5.50 -23.86 4.54
C GLN A 68 4.71 -23.40 3.32
N THR A 69 4.28 -22.14 3.33
CA THR A 69 3.39 -21.58 2.31
C THR A 69 4.12 -20.76 1.26
N ASP A 70 5.42 -20.54 1.43
CA ASP A 70 6.19 -19.54 0.69
C ASP A 70 5.42 -18.21 0.63
N PHE A 71 5.13 -17.68 1.82
CA PHE A 71 4.28 -16.48 1.98
C PHE A 71 4.71 -15.36 1.07
N GLN A 72 3.78 -14.84 0.28
CA GLN A 72 4.02 -13.86 -0.79
C GLN A 72 5.06 -14.32 -1.83
N GLY A 73 5.21 -15.63 -2.08
CA GLY A 73 6.11 -16.17 -3.12
C GLY A 73 5.51 -16.12 -4.52
N THR A 74 4.18 -16.27 -4.64
CA THR A 74 3.47 -16.02 -5.90
C THR A 74 2.98 -14.58 -5.93
N ILE A 75 3.51 -13.78 -6.85
CA ILE A 75 3.25 -12.34 -6.93
C ILE A 75 3.00 -11.94 -8.37
N LEU A 76 1.88 -11.26 -8.62
CA LEU A 76 1.64 -10.63 -9.91
C LEU A 76 2.39 -9.28 -9.95
N GLU A 77 3.19 -9.07 -11.01
CA GLU A 77 3.99 -7.86 -11.19
C GLU A 77 3.07 -6.63 -11.26
N THR A 78 3.40 -5.60 -10.52
CA THR A 78 2.48 -4.52 -10.15
C THR A 78 2.05 -3.63 -11.30
N MET A 79 2.95 -3.33 -12.25
CA MET A 79 2.63 -2.49 -13.42
C MET A 79 1.74 -3.24 -14.42
N THR A 80 2.08 -4.49 -14.69
CA THR A 80 1.32 -5.35 -15.59
C THR A 80 -0.06 -5.69 -15.01
N TRP A 81 -0.11 -5.98 -13.71
CA TRP A 81 -1.35 -6.22 -12.96
C TRP A 81 -2.25 -4.98 -12.98
N ALA A 82 -1.70 -3.79 -12.71
CA ALA A 82 -2.44 -2.55 -12.75
C ALA A 82 -2.98 -2.24 -14.16
N ALA A 83 -2.19 -2.48 -15.20
CA ALA A 83 -2.60 -2.28 -16.59
C ALA A 83 -3.85 -3.10 -16.94
N ALA A 84 -3.85 -4.39 -16.57
CA ALA A 84 -4.95 -5.29 -16.86
C ALA A 84 -6.22 -4.90 -16.07
N LEU A 85 -6.11 -4.59 -14.78
CA LEU A 85 -7.24 -4.16 -13.96
C LEU A 85 -7.83 -2.83 -14.42
N LEU A 86 -6.98 -1.83 -14.73
CA LEU A 86 -7.42 -0.53 -15.24
C LEU A 86 -8.20 -0.63 -16.56
N ALA A 87 -7.83 -1.58 -17.42
CA ALA A 87 -8.53 -1.83 -18.68
C ALA A 87 -9.89 -2.54 -18.48
N LEU A 88 -10.08 -3.27 -17.37
CA LEU A 88 -11.24 -4.12 -17.11
C LEU A 88 -12.18 -3.60 -16.00
N THR A 89 -11.86 -2.43 -15.42
CA THR A 89 -12.65 -1.73 -14.40
C THR A 89 -13.04 -0.34 -14.90
N LYS A 90 -13.95 0.37 -14.21
CA LYS A 90 -14.53 1.63 -14.67
C LYS A 90 -14.13 2.85 -13.83
N ASP A 91 -14.20 2.73 -12.50
CA ASP A 91 -14.10 3.88 -11.58
C ASP A 91 -12.95 3.75 -10.56
N ILE A 92 -12.60 2.53 -10.17
CA ILE A 92 -11.58 2.27 -9.16
C ILE A 92 -10.19 2.74 -9.63
N THR A 93 -9.43 3.36 -8.71
CA THR A 93 -8.01 3.65 -8.91
C THR A 93 -7.18 2.41 -8.66
N VAL A 94 -6.26 2.08 -9.55
CA VAL A 94 -5.30 1.00 -9.33
C VAL A 94 -3.90 1.59 -9.24
N PHE A 95 -3.21 1.29 -8.15
CA PHE A 95 -1.82 1.72 -7.98
C PHE A 95 -0.85 0.74 -8.64
N ALA A 96 0.25 1.27 -9.15
CA ALA A 96 1.45 0.51 -9.38
C ALA A 96 2.43 0.81 -8.25
N THR A 97 2.93 -0.23 -7.56
CA THR A 97 3.99 -0.09 -6.55
C THR A 97 5.33 -0.33 -7.22
N ILE A 98 6.21 0.66 -7.18
CA ILE A 98 7.47 0.65 -7.91
C ILE A 98 8.66 0.78 -6.97
N GLN A 99 9.53 -0.22 -6.98
CA GLN A 99 10.84 -0.13 -6.36
C GLN A 99 11.75 0.70 -7.28
N THR A 100 12.38 1.75 -6.73
CA THR A 100 13.08 2.76 -7.53
C THR A 100 14.28 2.21 -8.30
N VAL A 101 15.01 1.21 -7.76
CA VAL A 101 16.27 0.78 -8.37
C VAL A 101 16.13 -0.18 -9.54
N PRO A 102 15.32 -1.24 -9.48
CA PRO A 102 15.15 -2.10 -10.64
C PRO A 102 14.42 -1.41 -11.81
N ASN A 103 13.85 -0.23 -11.57
CA ASN A 103 12.98 0.44 -12.55
C ASN A 103 13.52 1.81 -12.97
N HIS A 104 13.96 1.93 -14.22
CA HIS A 104 14.49 3.21 -14.73
C HIS A 104 13.39 4.29 -14.79
N PRO A 105 13.59 5.51 -14.23
CA PRO A 105 12.55 6.52 -14.07
C PRO A 105 11.90 6.96 -15.38
N VAL A 106 12.65 7.08 -16.48
CA VAL A 106 12.10 7.44 -17.80
C VAL A 106 11.13 6.36 -18.32
N VAL A 107 11.44 5.07 -18.07
CA VAL A 107 10.57 3.96 -18.45
C VAL A 107 9.29 4.00 -17.63
N VAL A 108 9.40 4.14 -16.32
CA VAL A 108 8.24 4.22 -15.42
C VAL A 108 7.37 5.44 -15.75
N ALA A 109 7.98 6.61 -15.99
CA ALA A 109 7.23 7.80 -16.40
C ALA A 109 6.40 7.56 -17.66
N LYS A 110 6.97 6.84 -18.65
CA LYS A 110 6.27 6.45 -19.88
C LYS A 110 5.15 5.46 -19.63
N GLN A 111 5.37 4.45 -18.79
CA GLN A 111 4.37 3.44 -18.44
C GLN A 111 3.18 4.08 -17.72
N ILE A 112 3.41 4.91 -16.70
CA ILE A 112 2.34 5.62 -15.96
C ILE A 112 1.55 6.55 -16.89
N ALA A 113 2.22 7.26 -17.80
CA ALA A 113 1.52 8.10 -18.77
C ALA A 113 0.65 7.27 -19.73
N THR A 114 1.13 6.10 -20.17
CA THR A 114 0.34 5.16 -20.97
C THR A 114 -0.88 4.63 -20.21
N LEU A 115 -0.69 4.25 -18.92
CA LEU A 115 -1.79 3.80 -18.08
C LEU A 115 -2.79 4.92 -17.75
N SER A 116 -2.32 6.17 -17.67
CA SER A 116 -3.19 7.34 -17.55
C SER A 116 -4.12 7.48 -18.75
N GLU A 117 -3.63 7.25 -19.98
CA GLU A 117 -4.46 7.22 -21.20
C GLU A 117 -5.46 6.06 -21.18
N ILE A 118 -5.00 4.83 -20.91
CA ILE A 118 -5.85 3.63 -20.89
C ILE A 118 -6.98 3.78 -19.88
N SER A 119 -6.68 4.30 -18.70
CA SER A 119 -7.61 4.38 -17.58
C SER A 119 -8.36 5.70 -17.45
N GLN A 120 -8.14 6.64 -18.35
CA GLN A 120 -8.63 8.03 -18.24
C GLN A 120 -8.22 8.68 -16.90
N GLY A 121 -6.97 8.42 -16.48
CA GLY A 121 -6.34 9.02 -15.32
C GLY A 121 -6.51 8.26 -14.00
N ARG A 122 -7.00 7.02 -13.98
CA ARG A 122 -7.22 6.24 -12.74
C ARG A 122 -5.98 5.48 -12.23
N ILE A 123 -4.79 5.75 -12.75
CA ILE A 123 -3.55 5.17 -12.25
C ILE A 123 -3.01 5.94 -11.05
N GLY A 124 -2.57 5.23 -10.00
CA GLY A 124 -1.79 5.77 -8.90
C GLY A 124 -0.36 5.21 -8.90
N LEU A 125 0.56 5.90 -8.24
CA LEU A 125 1.96 5.48 -8.11
C LEU A 125 2.35 5.39 -6.63
N ASN A 126 2.76 4.19 -6.19
CA ASN A 126 3.37 3.99 -4.89
C ASN A 126 4.89 3.83 -5.06
N ILE A 127 5.66 4.74 -4.48
CA ILE A 127 7.12 4.78 -4.61
C ILE A 127 7.74 4.06 -3.41
N VAL A 128 8.55 3.03 -3.67
CA VAL A 128 9.27 2.27 -2.64
C VAL A 128 10.78 2.49 -2.79
N ALA A 129 11.35 3.18 -1.81
CA ALA A 129 12.79 3.36 -1.69
C ALA A 129 13.37 2.23 -0.84
N ARG A 130 13.74 1.13 -1.45
CA ARG A 130 14.54 -0.03 -0.97
C ARG A 130 14.49 -0.37 0.54
N TRP A 131 14.21 -1.64 0.86
CA TRP A 131 14.38 -2.13 2.23
C TRP A 131 14.76 -3.64 2.31
N ASN A 132 14.40 -4.45 1.31
CA ASN A 132 14.57 -5.90 1.32
C ASN A 132 15.87 -6.31 0.61
N LYS A 133 16.96 -6.50 1.36
CA LYS A 133 18.28 -6.84 0.83
C LYS A 133 18.29 -8.15 0.01
N PRO A 134 17.72 -9.28 0.49
CA PRO A 134 17.67 -10.52 -0.28
C PRO A 134 17.06 -10.38 -1.67
N GLU A 135 16.07 -9.52 -1.82
CA GLU A 135 15.39 -9.27 -3.07
C GLU A 135 16.29 -8.56 -4.10
N TYR A 136 17.10 -7.60 -3.63
CA TYR A 136 18.08 -6.93 -4.50
C TYR A 136 19.22 -7.87 -4.91
N GLU A 137 19.66 -8.73 -4.01
CA GLU A 137 20.65 -9.76 -4.30
C GLU A 137 20.14 -10.74 -5.37
N ALA A 138 18.86 -11.16 -5.28
CA ALA A 138 18.21 -12.00 -6.29
C ALA A 138 18.11 -11.34 -7.68
N LEU A 139 18.04 -10.00 -7.73
CA LEU A 139 18.06 -9.22 -8.96
C LEU A 139 19.47 -8.85 -9.44
N GLY A 140 20.52 -9.28 -8.74
CA GLY A 140 21.90 -8.89 -9.04
C GLY A 140 22.18 -7.41 -8.80
N LEU A 141 21.39 -6.76 -7.95
CA LEU A 141 21.49 -5.32 -7.64
C LEU A 141 22.11 -5.09 -6.27
N TYR A 142 22.87 -4.01 -6.15
CA TYR A 142 23.45 -3.59 -4.88
C TYR A 142 22.48 -2.69 -4.10
N LEU A 143 22.30 -2.99 -2.82
CA LEU A 143 21.56 -2.16 -1.87
C LEU A 143 22.55 -1.41 -0.99
N PRO A 144 22.69 -0.06 -1.09
CA PRO A 144 23.49 0.72 -0.14
C PRO A 144 22.97 0.56 1.29
N ASP A 145 23.89 0.43 2.25
CA ASP A 145 23.53 0.22 3.65
C ASP A 145 22.94 1.49 4.30
N ASP A 146 23.34 2.67 3.83
CA ASP A 146 22.89 3.93 4.40
C ASP A 146 21.56 4.44 3.83
N HIS A 147 20.71 4.94 4.72
CA HIS A 147 19.38 5.49 4.37
C HIS A 147 19.46 6.77 3.54
N GLU A 148 20.49 7.59 3.71
CA GLU A 148 20.66 8.85 3.00
C GLU A 148 20.87 8.61 1.50
N THR A 149 21.76 7.70 1.14
CA THR A 149 21.99 7.32 -0.27
C THR A 149 20.73 6.72 -0.90
N ARG A 150 20.00 5.88 -0.16
CA ARG A 150 18.77 5.26 -0.66
C ARG A 150 17.68 6.29 -0.98
N TYR A 151 17.44 7.24 -0.08
CA TYR A 151 16.43 8.28 -0.30
C TYR A 151 16.91 9.36 -1.26
N GLY A 152 18.21 9.66 -1.31
CA GLY A 152 18.82 10.53 -2.35
C GLY A 152 18.61 9.95 -3.75
N TYR A 153 18.80 8.63 -3.93
CA TYR A 153 18.48 7.97 -5.19
C TYR A 153 16.99 8.07 -5.55
N ALA A 154 16.10 7.83 -4.59
CA ALA A 154 14.65 7.93 -4.81
C ALA A 154 14.23 9.36 -5.15
N GLN A 155 14.89 10.37 -4.57
CA GLN A 155 14.62 11.77 -4.89
C GLN A 155 14.99 12.10 -6.34
N ASP A 156 16.22 11.78 -6.76
CA ASP A 156 16.68 12.00 -8.14
C ASP A 156 15.80 11.21 -9.15
N TRP A 157 15.41 9.99 -8.77
CA TRP A 157 14.52 9.14 -9.56
C TRP A 157 13.16 9.80 -9.78
N TYR A 158 12.56 10.34 -8.73
CA TYR A 158 11.25 10.97 -8.84
C TYR A 158 11.31 12.36 -9.48
N ASP A 159 12.41 13.10 -9.29
CA ASP A 159 12.63 14.38 -9.95
C ASP A 159 12.73 14.22 -11.48
N LEU A 160 13.41 13.17 -11.93
CA LEU A 160 13.44 12.85 -13.37
C LEU A 160 12.07 12.45 -13.89
N ILE A 161 11.29 11.66 -13.15
CA ILE A 161 9.90 11.33 -13.52
C ILE A 161 9.05 12.61 -13.66
N LYS A 162 9.08 13.47 -12.65
CA LYS A 162 8.33 14.75 -12.70
C LYS A 162 8.72 15.56 -13.93
N LYS A 163 10.01 15.63 -14.24
CA LYS A 163 10.51 16.37 -15.39
C LYS A 163 10.03 15.77 -16.72
N VAL A 164 10.01 14.43 -16.85
CA VAL A 164 9.45 13.74 -18.03
C VAL A 164 7.96 14.06 -18.22
N TRP A 165 7.19 14.10 -17.14
CA TRP A 165 5.76 14.37 -17.19
C TRP A 165 5.44 15.82 -17.54
N THR A 166 6.26 16.78 -17.09
CA THR A 166 5.95 18.22 -17.17
C THR A 166 6.64 18.96 -18.30
N SER A 167 7.79 18.48 -18.79
CA SER A 167 8.54 19.18 -19.86
C SER A 167 7.80 19.15 -21.19
N GLU A 168 7.65 20.28 -21.84
CA GLU A 168 7.03 20.41 -23.17
C GLU A 168 8.01 20.15 -24.31
N GLU A 169 9.31 20.19 -24.02
CA GLU A 169 10.39 20.01 -24.99
C GLU A 169 11.38 18.93 -24.51
N LYS A 170 12.26 18.49 -25.41
CA LYS A 170 13.39 17.63 -25.07
C LYS A 170 14.31 18.33 -24.08
N PHE A 171 14.79 17.60 -23.10
CA PHE A 171 15.69 18.12 -22.06
C PHE A 171 16.83 17.15 -21.76
N ASP A 172 17.91 17.70 -21.26
CA ASP A 172 18.97 16.95 -20.62
C ASP A 172 18.74 16.99 -19.09
N PHE A 173 19.07 15.89 -18.42
CA PHE A 173 18.97 15.79 -16.97
C PHE A 173 20.28 15.23 -16.42
N GLU A 174 20.83 15.86 -15.42
CA GLU A 174 22.04 15.44 -14.71
C GLU A 174 21.83 15.61 -13.21
N SER A 175 22.06 14.55 -12.47
CA SER A 175 22.02 14.48 -11.01
C SER A 175 23.11 13.54 -10.51
N LYS A 176 23.16 13.28 -9.20
CA LYS A 176 24.12 12.32 -8.63
C LYS A 176 23.96 10.91 -9.21
N PHE A 177 22.72 10.48 -9.50
CA PHE A 177 22.42 9.09 -9.86
C PHE A 177 21.95 8.90 -11.29
N PHE A 178 21.50 9.95 -11.97
CA PHE A 178 20.97 9.86 -13.33
C PHE A 178 21.58 10.90 -14.25
N LYS A 179 21.94 10.44 -15.45
CA LYS A 179 22.37 11.31 -16.54
C LYS A 179 21.67 10.89 -17.81
N THR A 180 20.79 11.74 -18.33
CA THR A 180 20.05 11.51 -19.58
C THR A 180 20.22 12.66 -20.54
N LYS A 181 20.11 12.40 -21.84
CA LYS A 181 20.27 13.41 -22.89
C LYS A 181 19.12 13.34 -23.87
N GLY A 182 18.54 14.50 -24.20
CA GLY A 182 17.44 14.60 -25.16
C GLY A 182 16.17 13.86 -24.73
N THR A 183 15.95 13.74 -23.42
CA THR A 183 14.80 13.02 -22.85
C THR A 183 13.50 13.77 -23.12
N TYR A 184 12.46 13.05 -23.50
CA TYR A 184 11.12 13.60 -23.68
C TYR A 184 10.04 12.51 -23.47
N GLY A 185 8.93 12.86 -22.84
CA GLY A 185 7.82 11.94 -22.57
C GLY A 185 6.55 12.30 -23.34
N LYS A 186 6.04 11.36 -24.16
CA LYS A 186 4.68 11.35 -24.73
C LYS A 186 4.11 9.93 -24.63
N PRO A 187 2.79 9.73 -24.37
CA PRO A 187 1.78 10.77 -24.10
C PRO A 187 2.10 11.55 -22.82
N LYS A 188 1.42 12.67 -22.60
CA LYS A 188 1.43 13.38 -21.33
C LYS A 188 0.38 12.78 -20.39
N LEU A 189 0.52 13.01 -19.10
CA LEU A 189 -0.50 12.64 -18.14
C LEU A 189 -1.81 13.38 -18.40
N LEU A 190 -2.94 12.69 -18.42
CA LEU A 190 -4.27 13.32 -18.43
C LEU A 190 -4.57 13.97 -17.08
N VAL A 191 -4.17 13.28 -16.02
CA VAL A 191 -4.34 13.69 -14.62
C VAL A 191 -3.05 13.35 -13.87
N HIS A 192 -2.63 14.21 -12.93
CA HIS A 192 -1.51 13.87 -12.04
C HIS A 192 -1.91 12.67 -11.16
N PRO A 193 -1.16 11.55 -11.18
CA PRO A 193 -1.50 10.36 -10.37
C PRO A 193 -1.35 10.67 -8.88
N PRO A 194 -2.18 10.13 -8.01
CA PRO A 194 -1.91 10.18 -6.58
C PRO A 194 -0.62 9.42 -6.26
N ILE A 195 0.26 10.05 -5.45
CA ILE A 195 1.56 9.51 -5.09
C ILE A 195 1.50 9.00 -3.66
N PHE A 196 1.74 7.70 -3.47
CA PHE A 196 1.91 7.07 -2.17
C PHE A 196 3.39 6.83 -1.89
N ASN A 197 3.74 6.85 -0.62
CA ASN A 197 5.03 6.35 -0.13
C ASN A 197 4.86 5.76 1.27
N ALA A 198 5.39 4.56 1.48
CA ALA A 198 5.44 3.92 2.79
C ALA A 198 6.80 4.22 3.43
N ALA A 199 6.81 4.96 4.53
CA ALA A 199 8.04 5.36 5.19
C ALA A 199 7.91 5.40 6.72
N GLY A 200 8.73 4.59 7.39
CA GLY A 200 8.86 4.59 8.86
C GLY A 200 10.05 5.40 9.38
N SER A 201 11.14 5.49 8.62
CA SER A 201 12.36 6.20 9.03
C SER A 201 12.23 7.72 8.89
N LYS A 202 13.09 8.49 9.59
CA LYS A 202 13.13 9.95 9.49
C LYS A 202 13.32 10.42 8.04
N ASN A 203 14.32 9.89 7.33
CA ASN A 203 14.60 10.25 5.94
C ASN A 203 13.44 9.88 5.01
N GLY A 204 12.75 8.77 5.29
CA GLY A 204 11.58 8.37 4.54
C GLY A 204 10.38 9.29 4.75
N ARG A 205 10.13 9.70 5.99
CA ARG A 205 9.08 10.69 6.31
C ARG A 205 9.38 12.04 5.64
N GLU A 206 10.63 12.48 5.62
CA GLU A 206 11.06 13.69 4.92
C GLU A 206 10.84 13.58 3.41
N PHE A 207 11.23 12.45 2.79
CA PHE A 207 10.93 12.17 1.39
C PHE A 207 9.42 12.20 1.10
N ALA A 208 8.62 11.54 1.94
CA ALA A 208 7.17 11.52 1.78
C ALA A 208 6.54 12.91 1.90
N VAL A 209 6.94 13.72 2.89
CA VAL A 209 6.46 15.09 3.08
C VAL A 209 6.76 15.96 1.85
N ASN A 210 7.93 15.79 1.24
CA ASN A 210 8.35 16.58 0.08
C ASN A 210 7.73 16.09 -1.25
N ASN A 211 7.35 14.81 -1.37
CA ASN A 211 7.05 14.21 -2.67
C ASN A 211 5.72 13.45 -2.74
N ALA A 212 5.25 12.84 -1.65
CA ALA A 212 4.03 12.04 -1.65
C ALA A 212 2.77 12.87 -1.31
N ASP A 213 1.64 12.46 -1.86
CA ASP A 213 0.32 13.00 -1.49
C ASP A 213 -0.24 12.25 -0.28
N PHE A 214 0.19 11.00 -0.11
CA PHE A 214 -0.22 10.11 0.97
C PHE A 214 0.99 9.39 1.56
N LEU A 215 1.22 9.58 2.85
CA LEU A 215 2.11 8.73 3.64
C LEU A 215 1.34 7.52 4.12
N PHE A 216 1.85 6.32 3.84
CA PHE A 216 1.27 5.06 4.26
C PHE A 216 2.04 4.51 5.46
N THR A 217 1.37 4.35 6.61
CA THR A 217 2.01 3.97 7.89
C THR A 217 1.08 3.10 8.75
N PRO A 218 1.63 2.16 9.56
CA PRO A 218 0.83 1.41 10.53
C PRO A 218 0.12 2.32 11.54
N ALA A 219 -1.06 1.88 12.02
CA ALA A 219 -1.80 2.49 13.10
C ALA A 219 -1.88 1.49 14.28
N SER A 220 -0.95 1.55 15.22
CA SER A 220 -0.95 0.67 16.40
C SER A 220 -1.69 1.26 17.60
N ASP A 221 -1.56 2.57 17.81
CA ASP A 221 -2.24 3.34 18.85
C ASP A 221 -2.82 4.62 18.24
N LEU A 222 -4.12 4.81 18.35
CA LEU A 222 -4.83 5.93 17.71
C LEU A 222 -4.51 7.28 18.34
N GLY A 223 -4.23 7.33 19.64
CA GLY A 223 -3.84 8.56 20.33
C GLY A 223 -2.49 9.06 19.83
N ARG A 224 -1.52 8.17 19.77
CA ARG A 224 -0.19 8.43 19.20
C ARG A 224 -0.27 8.78 17.73
N SER A 225 -1.04 8.02 16.96
CA SER A 225 -1.24 8.26 15.52
C SER A 225 -1.79 9.66 15.25
N LYS A 226 -2.74 10.14 16.07
CA LYS A 226 -3.29 11.49 15.96
C LYS A 226 -2.22 12.58 16.09
N THR A 227 -1.31 12.42 17.05
CA THR A 227 -0.17 13.34 17.25
C THR A 227 0.78 13.31 16.06
N GLU A 228 1.18 12.12 15.63
CA GLU A 228 2.10 11.96 14.48
C GLU A 228 1.50 12.49 13.17
N ILE A 229 0.20 12.29 12.95
CA ILE A 229 -0.52 12.84 11.77
C ILE A 229 -0.48 14.36 11.79
N GLU A 230 -0.70 14.98 12.94
CA GLU A 230 -0.66 16.44 13.06
C GLU A 230 0.75 16.98 12.81
N GLU A 231 1.78 16.34 13.36
CA GLU A 231 3.18 16.67 13.08
C GLU A 231 3.52 16.59 11.58
N LEU A 232 3.05 15.54 10.88
CA LEU A 232 3.24 15.37 9.44
C LEU A 232 2.52 16.45 8.63
N LYS A 233 1.30 16.82 9.03
CA LYS A 233 0.56 17.93 8.40
C LYS A 233 1.31 19.26 8.57
N GLN A 234 1.82 19.54 9.77
CA GLN A 234 2.61 20.74 10.05
C GLN A 234 3.94 20.75 9.26
N ALA A 235 4.59 19.59 9.13
CA ALA A 235 5.78 19.46 8.29
C ALA A 235 5.45 19.75 6.81
N GLY A 236 4.33 19.24 6.31
CA GLY A 236 3.84 19.53 4.96
C GLY A 236 3.59 21.01 4.71
N LEU A 237 2.96 21.71 5.66
CA LEU A 237 2.71 23.16 5.56
C LEU A 237 4.00 23.97 5.42
N LYS A 238 5.09 23.57 6.09
CA LYS A 238 6.40 24.24 5.98
C LYS A 238 7.00 24.18 4.56
N VAL A 239 6.65 23.17 3.79
CA VAL A 239 7.08 22.99 2.39
C VAL A 239 5.94 23.26 1.39
N ASN A 240 4.89 23.93 1.84
CA ASN A 240 3.73 24.33 1.05
C ASN A 240 3.00 23.15 0.38
N ARG A 241 2.89 22.01 1.12
CA ARG A 241 2.21 20.78 0.66
C ARG A 241 1.14 20.33 1.66
N LYS A 242 0.06 19.75 1.13
CA LYS A 242 -0.92 19.01 1.92
C LYS A 242 -0.51 17.53 1.94
N VAL A 243 -0.10 17.04 3.09
CA VAL A 243 0.23 15.64 3.33
C VAL A 243 -0.98 14.94 3.96
N ASN A 244 -1.44 13.86 3.34
CA ASN A 244 -2.45 12.98 3.91
C ASN A 244 -1.78 11.72 4.47
N VAL A 245 -2.38 11.10 5.49
CA VAL A 245 -1.87 9.87 6.08
C VAL A 245 -2.89 8.76 5.88
N MET A 246 -2.41 7.63 5.39
CA MET A 246 -3.18 6.40 5.19
C MET A 246 -2.63 5.30 6.07
N THR A 247 -3.47 4.34 6.40
CA THR A 247 -3.05 3.12 7.11
C THR A 247 -3.56 1.87 6.41
N PHE A 248 -3.28 0.71 6.98
CA PHE A 248 -3.80 -0.56 6.52
C PHE A 248 -4.43 -1.33 7.69
N SER A 249 -5.46 -2.09 7.38
CA SER A 249 -6.26 -2.82 8.35
C SER A 249 -6.46 -4.27 7.91
N HIS A 250 -6.52 -5.17 8.90
CA HIS A 250 -6.96 -6.54 8.70
C HIS A 250 -8.39 -6.69 9.22
N VAL A 251 -9.29 -7.22 8.39
CA VAL A 251 -10.71 -7.28 8.67
C VAL A 251 -11.13 -8.71 8.95
N ILE A 252 -11.73 -8.93 10.11
CA ILE A 252 -12.45 -10.15 10.48
C ILE A 252 -13.83 -9.73 10.97
N CYS A 253 -14.81 -9.76 10.06
CA CYS A 253 -16.19 -9.39 10.37
C CYS A 253 -17.09 -10.61 10.40
N ARG A 254 -17.80 -10.83 11.52
CA ARG A 254 -18.72 -11.95 11.72
C ARG A 254 -20.01 -11.46 12.39
N PRO A 255 -21.08 -12.26 12.34
CA PRO A 255 -22.35 -11.89 12.97
C PRO A 255 -22.26 -11.61 14.48
N THR A 256 -21.37 -12.30 15.19
CA THR A 256 -21.15 -12.11 16.64
C THR A 256 -19.68 -11.84 16.95
N GLN A 257 -19.43 -11.28 18.13
CA GLN A 257 -18.07 -11.01 18.60
C GLN A 257 -17.30 -12.31 18.87
N GLU A 258 -18.00 -13.33 19.36
CA GLU A 258 -17.45 -14.65 19.64
C GLU A 258 -16.98 -15.33 18.35
N GLU A 259 -17.78 -15.28 17.28
CA GLU A 259 -17.40 -15.82 15.98
C GLU A 259 -16.21 -15.07 15.36
N ALA A 260 -16.15 -13.76 15.51
CA ALA A 260 -15.01 -12.97 15.04
C ALA A 260 -13.72 -13.30 15.81
N GLN A 261 -13.81 -13.47 17.14
CA GLN A 261 -12.68 -13.88 17.97
C GLN A 261 -12.23 -15.30 17.62
N ALA A 262 -13.17 -16.23 17.45
CA ALA A 262 -12.85 -17.60 17.05
C ALA A 262 -12.13 -17.66 15.69
N GLU A 263 -12.49 -16.77 14.74
CA GLU A 263 -11.80 -16.67 13.45
C GLU A 263 -10.40 -16.07 13.60
N TRP A 264 -10.22 -15.04 14.44
CA TRP A 264 -8.90 -14.52 14.78
C TRP A 264 -8.00 -15.62 15.35
N ASP A 265 -8.50 -16.36 16.34
CA ASP A 265 -7.78 -17.47 16.99
C ASP A 265 -7.46 -18.59 15.98
N ARG A 266 -8.39 -18.88 15.05
CA ARG A 266 -8.17 -19.84 13.96
C ARG A 266 -7.01 -19.40 13.05
N GLN A 267 -6.95 -18.14 12.66
CA GLN A 267 -5.87 -17.60 11.82
C GLN A 267 -4.54 -17.61 12.57
N LEU A 268 -4.54 -17.19 13.84
CA LEU A 268 -3.34 -17.15 14.67
C LEU A 268 -2.76 -18.55 14.94
N ASN A 269 -3.63 -19.52 15.28
CA ASN A 269 -3.22 -20.91 15.56
C ASN A 269 -2.71 -21.66 14.31
N ASN A 270 -3.02 -21.16 13.12
CA ASN A 270 -2.55 -21.69 11.85
C ASN A 270 -1.54 -20.75 11.16
N ALA A 271 -0.81 -19.94 11.92
CA ALA A 271 0.23 -19.09 11.36
C ALA A 271 1.39 -19.94 10.77
N ASP A 272 1.91 -19.52 9.63
CA ASP A 272 3.17 -20.05 9.09
C ASP A 272 4.35 -19.46 9.87
N VAL A 273 4.70 -20.10 10.98
CA VAL A 273 5.66 -19.61 11.95
C VAL A 273 7.01 -19.28 11.32
N VAL A 274 7.48 -20.10 10.38
CA VAL A 274 8.76 -19.86 9.68
C VAL A 274 8.70 -18.61 8.81
N ALA A 275 7.61 -18.43 8.07
CA ALA A 275 7.41 -17.22 7.26
C ALA A 275 7.29 -15.96 8.13
N VAL A 276 6.59 -16.05 9.28
CA VAL A 276 6.50 -14.94 10.26
C VAL A 276 7.89 -14.58 10.81
N ASP A 277 8.71 -15.58 11.18
CA ASP A 277 10.06 -15.33 11.68
C ASP A 277 10.98 -14.69 10.65
N ASN A 278 10.91 -15.16 9.40
CA ASN A 278 11.67 -14.58 8.30
C ASN A 278 11.25 -13.12 8.04
N LEU A 279 9.94 -12.86 8.02
CA LEU A 279 9.39 -11.51 7.85
C LEU A 279 9.84 -10.58 9.00
N MET A 280 9.70 -11.01 10.24
CA MET A 280 10.12 -10.24 11.41
C MET A 280 11.63 -9.96 11.40
N SER A 281 12.43 -10.95 11.05
CA SER A 281 13.89 -10.81 10.95
C SER A 281 14.31 -9.74 9.94
N LEU A 282 13.61 -9.65 8.81
CA LEU A 282 13.88 -8.64 7.78
C LEU A 282 13.39 -7.24 8.20
N MET A 283 12.22 -7.15 8.83
CA MET A 283 11.64 -5.84 9.22
C MET A 283 12.34 -5.23 10.44
N PHE A 284 12.76 -6.05 11.39
CA PHE A 284 13.34 -5.63 12.67
C PHE A 284 14.83 -5.97 12.80
N ALA A 285 15.54 -6.18 11.68
CA ALA A 285 16.96 -6.56 11.66
C ALA A 285 17.88 -5.66 12.51
N HIS A 286 17.44 -4.45 12.82
CA HIS A 286 18.19 -3.45 13.59
C HIS A 286 17.56 -3.14 14.97
N ASP A 287 16.47 -3.81 15.37
CA ASP A 287 15.71 -3.45 16.58
C ASP A 287 15.40 -4.69 17.43
N GLN A 288 16.40 -5.17 18.19
CA GLN A 288 16.28 -6.34 19.06
C GLN A 288 15.91 -6.00 20.52
N SER A 289 15.52 -4.76 20.81
CA SER A 289 15.40 -4.23 22.19
C SER A 289 14.00 -4.27 22.81
N PHE A 290 13.03 -4.94 22.19
CA PHE A 290 11.68 -5.02 22.76
C PHE A 290 11.57 -6.06 23.90
N PRO A 291 10.80 -5.77 24.98
CA PRO A 291 10.43 -6.78 25.98
C PRO A 291 9.74 -7.99 25.33
N LYS A 292 9.85 -9.18 25.93
CA LYS A 292 9.31 -10.43 25.36
C LYS A 292 7.79 -10.36 25.09
N GLU A 293 7.04 -9.73 25.98
CA GLU A 293 5.59 -9.54 25.85
C GLU A 293 5.25 -8.68 24.63
N VAL A 294 6.03 -7.63 24.38
CA VAL A 294 5.86 -6.74 23.20
C VAL A 294 6.25 -7.50 21.94
N GLN A 295 7.32 -8.30 21.96
CA GLN A 295 7.70 -9.13 20.82
C GLN A 295 6.60 -10.13 20.46
N GLN A 296 5.96 -10.76 21.47
CA GLN A 296 4.86 -11.69 21.24
C GLN A 296 3.65 -10.99 20.61
N SER A 297 3.22 -9.85 21.12
CA SER A 297 2.12 -9.08 20.56
C SER A 297 2.38 -8.62 19.12
N ILE A 298 3.63 -8.19 18.82
CA ILE A 298 4.04 -7.86 17.46
C ILE A 298 3.95 -9.11 16.57
N ARG A 299 4.44 -10.26 17.04
CA ARG A 299 4.40 -11.52 16.30
C ARG A 299 2.97 -11.93 15.95
N GLU A 300 2.04 -11.86 16.89
CA GLU A 300 0.63 -12.17 16.69
C GLU A 300 0.00 -11.23 15.63
N ALA A 301 0.22 -9.93 15.77
CA ALA A 301 -0.24 -8.95 14.81
C ALA A 301 0.35 -9.17 13.41
N MET A 302 1.64 -9.55 13.32
CA MET A 302 2.30 -9.88 12.04
C MET A 302 1.74 -11.16 11.42
N SER A 303 1.37 -12.14 12.22
CA SER A 303 0.79 -13.41 11.76
C SER A 303 -0.58 -13.22 11.10
N VAL A 304 -1.48 -12.47 11.74
CA VAL A 304 -2.89 -12.37 11.33
C VAL A 304 -3.14 -11.25 10.33
N GLY A 305 -2.38 -10.17 10.35
CA GLY A 305 -2.65 -9.02 9.48
C GLY A 305 -1.41 -8.21 9.11
N HIS A 306 -0.22 -8.82 9.17
CA HIS A 306 1.06 -8.15 8.84
C HIS A 306 1.27 -6.84 9.63
N GLY A 307 0.77 -6.78 10.87
CA GLY A 307 0.83 -5.59 11.72
C GLY A 307 -0.19 -4.50 11.35
N GLY A 308 -1.19 -4.81 10.53
CA GLY A 308 -2.28 -3.91 10.21
C GLY A 308 -3.21 -3.66 11.39
N PHE A 309 -3.91 -2.53 11.37
CA PHE A 309 -4.90 -2.19 12.39
C PHE A 309 -6.02 -3.25 12.42
N PRO A 310 -6.27 -3.94 13.54
CA PRO A 310 -7.24 -5.01 13.60
C PRO A 310 -8.67 -4.43 13.61
N LEU A 311 -9.46 -4.82 12.62
CA LEU A 311 -10.90 -4.56 12.52
C LEU A 311 -11.63 -5.88 12.74
N VAL A 312 -11.79 -6.29 14.01
CA VAL A 312 -12.27 -7.62 14.41
C VAL A 312 -13.57 -7.48 15.22
N GLY A 313 -14.66 -8.07 14.74
CA GLY A 313 -15.93 -8.03 15.47
C GLY A 313 -17.16 -8.09 14.59
N THR A 314 -18.27 -7.61 15.15
CA THR A 314 -19.53 -7.42 14.42
C THR A 314 -19.42 -6.30 13.39
N PRO A 315 -20.38 -6.18 12.44
CA PRO A 315 -20.40 -5.07 11.49
C PRO A 315 -20.30 -3.69 12.17
N GLU A 316 -21.00 -3.50 13.29
CA GLU A 316 -20.96 -2.23 14.05
C GLU A 316 -19.58 -1.98 14.66
N HIS A 317 -18.92 -3.02 15.20
CA HIS A 317 -17.58 -2.93 15.75
C HIS A 317 -16.55 -2.56 14.68
N VAL A 318 -16.60 -3.24 13.52
CA VAL A 318 -15.71 -2.97 12.39
C VAL A 318 -15.92 -1.57 11.84
N ALA A 319 -17.19 -1.15 11.66
CA ALA A 319 -17.51 0.21 11.23
C ALA A 319 -17.03 1.26 12.24
N GLN A 320 -17.19 1.02 13.56
CA GLN A 320 -16.69 1.91 14.60
C GLN A 320 -15.16 2.06 14.55
N GLY A 321 -14.42 0.96 14.34
CA GLY A 321 -12.97 1.01 14.16
C GLY A 321 -12.53 1.89 12.98
N ILE A 322 -13.25 1.84 11.85
CA ILE A 322 -13.02 2.71 10.69
C ILE A 322 -13.33 4.18 11.04
N ILE A 323 -14.44 4.42 11.76
CA ILE A 323 -14.81 5.76 12.26
C ILE A 323 -13.73 6.33 13.19
N ASP A 324 -13.15 5.50 14.04
CA ASP A 324 -12.11 5.92 14.98
C ASP A 324 -10.77 6.21 14.26
N LEU A 325 -10.42 5.45 13.22
CA LEU A 325 -9.32 5.80 12.32
C LEU A 325 -9.53 7.18 11.67
N HIS A 326 -10.75 7.44 11.18
CA HIS A 326 -11.08 8.76 10.62
C HIS A 326 -10.95 9.89 11.65
N LYS A 327 -11.48 9.69 12.87
CA LYS A 327 -11.36 10.67 13.99
C LYS A 327 -9.92 10.89 14.43
N ALA A 328 -9.04 9.87 14.31
CA ALA A 328 -7.62 10.00 14.57
C ALA A 328 -6.88 10.82 13.49
N GLY A 329 -7.54 11.11 12.36
CA GLY A 329 -7.02 12.00 11.32
C GLY A 329 -6.48 11.27 10.10
N PHE A 330 -6.59 9.94 10.02
CA PHE A 330 -6.30 9.20 8.79
C PHE A 330 -7.25 9.60 7.67
N ARG A 331 -6.73 9.69 6.46
CA ARG A 331 -7.51 10.00 5.26
C ARG A 331 -8.18 8.75 4.68
N GLY A 332 -7.73 7.58 5.10
CA GLY A 332 -8.27 6.30 4.66
C GLY A 332 -7.49 5.11 5.21
N THR A 333 -7.99 3.92 4.90
CA THR A 333 -7.32 2.66 5.19
C THR A 333 -7.45 1.69 4.02
N THR A 334 -6.51 0.77 3.93
CA THR A 334 -6.68 -0.41 3.07
C THR A 334 -7.25 -1.56 3.87
N LEU A 335 -7.98 -2.42 3.20
CA LEU A 335 -8.62 -3.61 3.76
C LEU A 335 -7.86 -4.85 3.28
N SER A 336 -7.57 -5.74 4.20
CA SER A 336 -7.07 -7.08 3.91
C SER A 336 -7.93 -8.13 4.64
N PHE A 337 -8.01 -9.32 4.07
CA PHE A 337 -8.82 -10.43 4.53
C PHE A 337 -8.03 -11.73 4.40
N LEU A 338 -8.46 -12.80 5.05
CA LEU A 338 -7.91 -14.13 4.80
C LEU A 338 -8.17 -14.58 3.35
N ASP A 339 -9.40 -14.46 2.86
CA ASP A 339 -9.77 -14.57 1.44
C ASP A 339 -10.62 -13.37 1.02
N TYR A 340 -10.06 -12.51 0.15
CA TYR A 340 -10.69 -11.25 -0.26
C TYR A 340 -12.02 -11.46 -0.98
N SER A 341 -12.12 -12.43 -1.89
CA SER A 341 -13.34 -12.66 -2.67
C SER A 341 -14.49 -13.20 -1.82
N ARG A 342 -14.16 -14.00 -0.81
CA ARG A 342 -15.17 -14.63 0.06
C ARG A 342 -15.64 -13.66 1.16
N GLU A 343 -14.77 -12.83 1.70
CA GLU A 343 -15.09 -11.99 2.86
C GLU A 343 -15.54 -10.58 2.50
N PHE A 344 -15.05 -10.03 1.38
CA PHE A 344 -15.45 -8.68 0.96
C PHE A 344 -16.97 -8.51 0.72
N PRO A 345 -17.73 -9.48 0.16
CA PRO A 345 -19.18 -9.32 0.03
C PRO A 345 -19.87 -9.04 1.37
N TYR A 346 -19.49 -9.74 2.45
CA TYR A 346 -20.06 -9.48 3.77
C TYR A 346 -19.71 -8.07 4.29
N PHE A 347 -18.48 -7.63 4.08
CA PHE A 347 -18.04 -6.24 4.38
C PHE A 347 -18.89 -5.22 3.60
N ARG A 348 -19.04 -5.43 2.29
CA ARG A 348 -19.84 -4.54 1.42
C ARG A 348 -21.28 -4.41 1.91
N ASP A 349 -21.92 -5.54 2.20
CA ASP A 349 -23.36 -5.57 2.48
C ASP A 349 -23.70 -5.09 3.89
N HIS A 350 -22.78 -5.19 4.85
CA HIS A 350 -23.04 -4.87 6.26
C HIS A 350 -22.29 -3.66 6.80
N ILE A 351 -21.10 -3.33 6.28
CA ILE A 351 -20.28 -2.23 6.84
C ILE A 351 -20.39 -0.95 6.02
N LEU A 352 -20.36 -1.03 4.67
CA LEU A 352 -20.48 0.17 3.84
C LEU A 352 -21.74 0.98 4.14
N PRO A 353 -22.95 0.39 4.29
CA PRO A 353 -24.15 1.15 4.64
C PRO A 353 -24.06 1.87 6.00
N ILE A 354 -23.34 1.29 6.97
CA ILE A 354 -23.13 1.95 8.26
C ILE A 354 -22.24 3.18 8.06
N LEU A 355 -21.13 3.06 7.30
CA LEU A 355 -20.21 4.18 7.04
C LEU A 355 -20.88 5.32 6.28
N GLU A 356 -21.77 5.00 5.32
CA GLU A 356 -22.60 5.98 4.61
C GLU A 356 -23.52 6.74 5.56
N LYS A 357 -24.22 6.04 6.47
CA LYS A 357 -25.09 6.64 7.47
C LYS A 357 -24.35 7.63 8.38
N TYR A 358 -23.07 7.39 8.64
CA TYR A 358 -22.21 8.28 9.42
C TYR A 358 -21.52 9.38 8.58
N ASN A 359 -21.85 9.51 7.30
CA ASN A 359 -21.26 10.47 6.34
C ASN A 359 -19.73 10.39 6.27
N ILE A 360 -19.19 9.19 6.40
CA ILE A 360 -17.74 8.95 6.25
C ILE A 360 -17.42 8.59 4.80
N ARG A 361 -18.40 8.04 4.11
CA ARG A 361 -18.35 7.73 2.68
C ARG A 361 -19.50 8.38 1.92
#